data_9814b3cc3ce54ce23f3f00c5c55c7a5e
#
_entry.id   9814b3cc3ce54ce23f3f00c5c55c7a5e
#
_cell.length_a   1.000
_cell.length_b   1.000
_cell.length_c   1.000
_cell.angle_alpha   90.00
_cell.angle_beta   90.00
_cell.angle_gamma   90.00
#
_symmetry.space_group_name_H-M   'P 1'
#
loop_
_entity.id
_entity.type
_entity.pdbx_description
1 polymer ?
#
loop_
_entity_poly.entity_id
_entity_poly.type
_entity_poly.pdbx_seq_one_letter_code
_entity_poly.pdbx_strand_id
1 'polypeptide(L)'
;MNTNGYVKKYSLEFLVVFLGILSSFGIDNYIKNVQKVNEKNTLLDELHLSINEDLKQLEIVNGALDDCLNSINLLFEQTKEKTLNDSLLAYHISNVSAKVAISFFPQKGVYNQLVNTNSFELIEDRQFRRKISDLYEHLEDRKNAADLKFDMFAESFDKALLDKLNYRVKIEELDNSVSINTIIYDYRIPQTLFEDSEFLGYLSNAEKRVYFYKELMKKYGQSMSEISIYLKSTVSTN
;
A
#
# COMPACT_ATOMS: atom_id res chain seq x y z
N MET A 1 -6.24 -47.84 66.27
CA MET A 1 -6.91 -47.05 65.24
C MET A 1 -5.99 -46.93 63.99
N ASN A 2 -6.46 -47.39 62.87
CA ASN A 2 -5.58 -47.60 61.67
C ASN A 2 -5.44 -46.29 60.87
N THR A 3 -4.64 -45.35 61.38
CA THR A 3 -4.38 -44.01 60.77
C THR A 3 -3.74 -44.10 59.36
N ASN A 4 -2.94 -45.15 59.08
CA ASN A 4 -2.32 -45.37 57.80
C ASN A 4 -3.31 -45.65 56.65
N GLY A 5 -4.47 -46.20 56.90
CA GLY A 5 -5.49 -46.48 55.89
C GLY A 5 -6.20 -45.21 55.37
N TYR A 6 -6.47 -44.29 56.29
CA TYR A 6 -7.12 -43.00 55.95
C TYR A 6 -6.19 -42.10 55.19
N VAL A 7 -4.91 -42.02 55.58
CA VAL A 7 -3.91 -41.19 54.87
C VAL A 7 -3.75 -41.69 53.43
N LYS A 8 -3.64 -42.99 53.19
CA LYS A 8 -3.55 -43.55 51.84
C LYS A 8 -4.79 -43.25 50.99
N LYS A 9 -5.99 -43.35 51.57
CA LYS A 9 -7.24 -43.05 50.87
C LYS A 9 -7.32 -41.58 50.43
N TYR A 10 -7.08 -40.63 51.34
CA TYR A 10 -7.11 -39.20 51.03
C TYR A 10 -5.99 -38.77 50.07
N SER A 11 -4.81 -39.38 50.17
CA SER A 11 -3.73 -39.15 49.20
C SER A 11 -4.10 -39.63 47.79
N LEU A 12 -4.80 -40.76 47.66
CA LEU A 12 -5.26 -41.26 46.37
C LEU A 12 -6.38 -40.36 45.79
N GLU A 13 -7.34 -39.95 46.61
CA GLU A 13 -8.41 -39.02 46.21
C GLU A 13 -7.82 -37.68 45.74
N PHE A 14 -6.88 -37.12 46.49
CA PHE A 14 -6.15 -35.90 46.10
C PHE A 14 -5.43 -36.06 44.78
N LEU A 15 -4.73 -37.18 44.57
CA LEU A 15 -3.98 -37.44 43.36
C LEU A 15 -4.88 -37.55 42.12
N VAL A 16 -6.05 -38.19 42.26
CA VAL A 16 -7.03 -38.28 41.16
C VAL A 16 -7.60 -36.92 40.81
N VAL A 17 -7.97 -36.09 41.80
CA VAL A 17 -8.45 -34.73 41.56
C VAL A 17 -7.37 -33.86 40.93
N PHE A 18 -6.14 -33.93 41.45
CA PHE A 18 -4.99 -33.19 40.94
C PHE A 18 -4.66 -33.55 39.48
N LEU A 19 -4.64 -34.84 39.14
CA LEU A 19 -4.43 -35.31 37.76
C LEU A 19 -5.58 -34.88 36.86
N GLY A 20 -6.84 -34.88 37.33
CA GLY A 20 -7.99 -34.38 36.58
C GLY A 20 -7.85 -32.91 36.23
N ILE A 21 -7.43 -32.08 37.17
CA ILE A 21 -7.19 -30.65 36.97
C ILE A 21 -6.04 -30.41 35.98
N LEU A 22 -4.91 -31.09 36.17
CA LEU A 22 -3.76 -30.98 35.27
C LEU A 22 -4.11 -31.40 33.83
N SER A 23 -4.84 -32.51 33.67
CA SER A 23 -5.30 -32.99 32.37
C SER A 23 -6.23 -31.97 31.70
N SER A 24 -7.15 -31.37 32.44
CA SER A 24 -8.06 -30.33 31.95
C SER A 24 -7.28 -29.11 31.43
N PHE A 25 -6.31 -28.61 32.19
CA PHE A 25 -5.44 -27.52 31.76
C PHE A 25 -4.60 -27.89 30.54
N GLY A 26 -4.10 -29.11 30.46
CA GLY A 26 -3.33 -29.60 29.30
C GLY A 26 -4.16 -29.62 28.02
N ILE A 27 -5.40 -30.12 28.10
CA ILE A 27 -6.33 -30.18 27.00
C ILE A 27 -6.75 -28.77 26.56
N ASP A 28 -7.08 -27.89 27.52
CA ASP A 28 -7.48 -26.50 27.21
C ASP A 28 -6.34 -25.73 26.50
N ASN A 29 -5.11 -25.86 27.00
CA ASN A 29 -3.95 -25.26 26.34
C ASN A 29 -3.70 -25.82 24.92
N TYR A 30 -3.88 -27.12 24.74
CA TYR A 30 -3.76 -27.73 23.41
C TYR A 30 -4.79 -27.17 22.42
N ILE A 31 -6.06 -27.12 22.83
CA ILE A 31 -7.15 -26.58 22.00
C ILE A 31 -6.87 -25.11 21.65
N LYS A 32 -6.46 -24.29 22.61
CA LYS A 32 -6.11 -22.88 22.37
C LYS A 32 -4.95 -22.73 21.40
N ASN A 33 -3.94 -23.58 21.49
CA ASN A 33 -2.81 -23.53 20.57
C ASN A 33 -3.24 -23.92 19.14
N VAL A 34 -4.07 -24.95 18.98
CA VAL A 34 -4.62 -25.33 17.66
C VAL A 34 -5.45 -24.19 17.08
N GLN A 35 -6.31 -23.55 17.89
CA GLN A 35 -7.11 -22.41 17.44
C GLN A 35 -6.23 -21.23 16.98
N LYS A 36 -5.18 -20.89 17.71
CA LYS A 36 -4.23 -19.82 17.32
C LYS A 36 -3.49 -20.13 16.02
N VAL A 37 -3.08 -21.38 15.84
CA VAL A 37 -2.42 -21.78 14.58
C VAL A 37 -3.39 -21.68 13.40
N ASN A 38 -4.64 -22.09 13.57
CA ASN A 38 -5.66 -21.98 12.54
C ASN A 38 -5.96 -20.50 12.22
N GLU A 39 -6.11 -19.65 13.23
CA GLU A 39 -6.28 -18.20 13.08
C GLU A 39 -5.12 -17.59 12.29
N LYS A 40 -3.88 -17.91 12.68
CA LYS A 40 -2.69 -17.47 11.92
C LYS A 40 -2.75 -17.89 10.45
N ASN A 41 -3.11 -19.14 10.16
CA ASN A 41 -3.18 -19.62 8.78
C ASN A 41 -4.26 -18.87 7.98
N THR A 42 -5.45 -18.67 8.55
CA THR A 42 -6.52 -17.88 7.93
C THR A 42 -6.06 -16.46 7.62
N LEU A 43 -5.40 -15.79 8.57
CA LEU A 43 -4.88 -14.43 8.37
C LEU A 43 -3.77 -14.38 7.32
N LEU A 44 -2.96 -15.43 7.17
CA LEU A 44 -1.96 -15.49 6.09
C LEU A 44 -2.60 -15.66 4.72
N ASP A 45 -3.70 -16.41 4.61
CA ASP A 45 -4.48 -16.54 3.37
C ASP A 45 -5.14 -15.20 3.00
N GLU A 46 -5.73 -14.50 3.96
CA GLU A 46 -6.29 -13.17 3.77
C GLU A 46 -5.21 -12.14 3.39
N LEU A 47 -4.01 -12.22 3.99
CA LEU A 47 -2.87 -11.39 3.65
C LEU A 47 -2.44 -11.62 2.19
N HIS A 48 -2.43 -12.87 1.73
CA HIS A 48 -2.13 -13.19 0.34
C HIS A 48 -3.13 -12.54 -0.63
N LEU A 49 -4.43 -12.58 -0.32
CA LEU A 49 -5.46 -11.94 -1.13
C LEU A 49 -5.29 -10.41 -1.16
N SER A 50 -5.09 -9.78 -0.01
CA SER A 50 -4.88 -8.33 0.10
C SER A 50 -3.65 -7.88 -0.71
N ILE A 51 -2.55 -8.61 -0.62
CA ILE A 51 -1.32 -8.30 -1.38
C ILE A 51 -1.57 -8.39 -2.89
N ASN A 52 -2.35 -9.38 -3.36
CA ASN A 52 -2.65 -9.50 -4.78
C ASN A 52 -3.57 -8.37 -5.29
N GLU A 53 -4.44 -7.85 -4.45
CA GLU A 53 -5.25 -6.66 -4.76
C GLU A 53 -4.38 -5.40 -4.80
N ASP A 54 -3.49 -5.25 -3.83
CA ASP A 54 -2.52 -4.15 -3.77
C ASP A 54 -1.59 -4.14 -4.99
N LEU A 55 -1.14 -5.30 -5.47
CA LEU A 55 -0.33 -5.41 -6.69
C LEU A 55 -1.08 -4.89 -7.93
N LYS A 56 -2.40 -5.16 -8.04
CA LYS A 56 -3.23 -4.60 -9.13
C LYS A 56 -3.36 -3.08 -9.03
N GLN A 57 -3.58 -2.56 -7.81
CA GLN A 57 -3.63 -1.12 -7.60
C GLN A 57 -2.29 -0.46 -7.95
N LEU A 58 -1.18 -1.11 -7.56
CA LEU A 58 0.17 -0.63 -7.84
C LEU A 58 0.45 -0.55 -9.35
N GLU A 59 -0.07 -1.47 -10.14
CA GLU A 59 0.02 -1.43 -11.61
C GLU A 59 -0.69 -0.21 -12.18
N ILE A 60 -1.90 0.12 -11.70
CA ILE A 60 -2.65 1.31 -12.09
C ILE A 60 -1.87 2.59 -11.74
N VAL A 61 -1.32 2.67 -10.52
CA VAL A 61 -0.51 3.81 -10.08
C VAL A 61 0.74 3.97 -10.96
N ASN A 62 1.45 2.88 -11.25
CA ASN A 62 2.62 2.93 -12.13
C ASN A 62 2.27 3.40 -13.55
N GLY A 63 1.15 2.94 -14.11
CA GLY A 63 0.66 3.40 -15.41
C GLY A 63 0.39 4.91 -15.43
N ALA A 64 -0.23 5.44 -14.39
CA ALA A 64 -0.49 6.87 -14.26
C ALA A 64 0.81 7.70 -14.10
N LEU A 65 1.81 7.17 -13.37
CA LEU A 65 3.12 7.81 -13.28
C LEU A 65 3.87 7.81 -14.62
N ASP A 66 3.73 6.75 -15.42
CA ASP A 66 4.29 6.70 -16.78
C ASP A 66 3.65 7.72 -17.70
N ASP A 67 2.32 7.85 -17.67
CA ASP A 67 1.61 8.87 -18.42
C ASP A 67 2.01 10.30 -18.01
N CYS A 68 2.26 10.51 -16.71
CA CYS A 68 2.77 11.77 -16.20
C CYS A 68 4.15 12.10 -16.80
N LEU A 69 5.08 11.15 -16.76
CA LEU A 69 6.42 11.31 -17.34
C LEU A 69 6.37 11.59 -18.86
N ASN A 70 5.50 10.88 -19.58
CA ASN A 70 5.29 11.12 -21.00
C ASN A 70 4.83 12.56 -21.27
N SER A 71 3.89 13.07 -20.46
CA SER A 71 3.44 14.45 -20.59
C SER A 71 4.54 15.46 -20.25
N ILE A 72 5.33 15.22 -19.21
CA ILE A 72 6.48 16.07 -18.86
C ILE A 72 7.50 16.11 -20.01
N ASN A 73 7.84 14.97 -20.61
CA ASN A 73 8.77 14.89 -21.72
C ASN A 73 8.28 15.69 -22.94
N LEU A 74 6.99 15.54 -23.30
CA LEU A 74 6.40 16.31 -24.40
C LEU A 74 6.40 17.81 -24.12
N LEU A 75 6.16 18.23 -22.88
CA LEU A 75 6.26 19.64 -22.50
C LEU A 75 7.70 20.17 -22.58
N PHE A 76 8.72 19.38 -22.22
CA PHE A 76 10.13 19.77 -22.40
C PHE A 76 10.54 19.81 -23.86
N GLU A 77 10.07 18.90 -24.72
CA GLU A 77 10.32 18.96 -26.17
C GLU A 77 9.78 20.25 -26.77
N GLN A 78 8.63 20.73 -26.29
CA GLN A 78 8.00 21.97 -26.72
C GLN A 78 8.90 23.19 -26.53
N THR A 79 9.83 23.18 -25.57
CA THR A 79 10.83 24.27 -25.41
C THR A 79 11.71 24.45 -26.66
N LYS A 80 11.90 23.37 -27.42
CA LYS A 80 12.80 23.31 -28.58
C LYS A 80 12.05 23.38 -29.93
N GLU A 81 11.00 22.58 -30.07
CA GLU A 81 10.39 22.28 -31.37
C GLU A 81 9.09 23.03 -31.66
N LYS A 82 8.40 23.55 -30.62
CA LYS A 82 7.12 24.29 -30.73
C LYS A 82 6.08 23.59 -31.61
N THR A 83 5.96 22.27 -31.49
CA THR A 83 5.13 21.43 -32.36
C THR A 83 3.70 21.25 -31.88
N LEU A 84 3.42 21.42 -30.57
CA LEU A 84 2.11 21.23 -29.98
C LEU A 84 1.25 22.50 -30.09
N ASN A 85 -0.04 22.32 -30.37
CA ASN A 85 -1.00 23.39 -30.25
C ASN A 85 -1.41 23.63 -28.78
N ASP A 86 -2.02 24.78 -28.50
CA ASP A 86 -2.37 25.21 -27.14
C ASP A 86 -3.30 24.23 -26.42
N SER A 87 -4.18 23.54 -27.16
CA SER A 87 -5.07 22.52 -26.58
C SER A 87 -4.30 21.29 -26.08
N LEU A 88 -3.32 20.81 -26.82
CA LEU A 88 -2.45 19.71 -26.41
C LEU A 88 -1.54 20.11 -25.25
N LEU A 89 -1.03 21.35 -25.29
CA LEU A 89 -0.25 21.91 -24.18
C LEU A 89 -1.08 21.95 -22.90
N ALA A 90 -2.30 22.49 -22.98
CA ALA A 90 -3.24 22.52 -21.84
C ALA A 90 -3.53 21.11 -21.31
N TYR A 91 -3.74 20.15 -22.21
CA TYR A 91 -3.95 18.74 -21.84
C TYR A 91 -2.75 18.17 -21.07
N HIS A 92 -1.54 18.31 -21.59
CA HIS A 92 -0.34 17.76 -20.94
C HIS A 92 -0.03 18.43 -19.62
N ILE A 93 -0.20 19.76 -19.50
CA ILE A 93 -0.03 20.48 -18.23
C ILE A 93 -1.06 19.99 -17.20
N SER A 94 -2.34 19.86 -17.59
CA SER A 94 -3.39 19.34 -16.72
C SER A 94 -3.13 17.89 -16.32
N ASN A 95 -2.61 17.05 -17.22
CA ASN A 95 -2.26 15.66 -16.93
C ASN A 95 -1.12 15.56 -15.93
N VAL A 96 -0.11 16.41 -16.01
CA VAL A 96 0.96 16.50 -15.01
C VAL A 96 0.38 16.90 -13.66
N SER A 97 -0.41 18.00 -13.60
CA SER A 97 -1.05 18.46 -12.38
C SER A 97 -1.88 17.36 -11.68
N ALA A 98 -2.72 16.65 -12.44
CA ALA A 98 -3.57 15.59 -11.90
C ALA A 98 -2.79 14.36 -11.39
N LYS A 99 -1.63 14.05 -11.98
CA LYS A 99 -0.92 12.80 -11.73
C LYS A 99 0.29 12.94 -10.80
N VAL A 100 0.80 14.14 -10.56
CA VAL A 100 1.86 14.35 -9.58
C VAL A 100 1.39 14.15 -8.11
N ALA A 101 0.08 14.05 -7.88
CA ALA A 101 -0.52 13.77 -6.58
C ALA A 101 -1.05 12.33 -6.45
N ILE A 102 -0.77 11.47 -7.43
CA ILE A 102 -1.25 10.09 -7.36
C ILE A 102 -0.51 9.32 -6.27
N SER A 103 -1.26 8.66 -5.38
CA SER A 103 -0.72 7.91 -4.26
C SER A 103 -1.17 6.46 -4.30
N PHE A 104 -0.32 5.59 -3.78
CA PHE A 104 -0.60 4.17 -3.55
C PHE A 104 -1.02 3.96 -2.09
N PHE A 105 -2.11 3.20 -1.86
CA PHE A 105 -2.65 2.95 -0.53
C PHE A 105 -2.71 1.45 -0.23
N PRO A 106 -1.63 0.86 0.34
CA PRO A 106 -1.61 -0.56 0.68
C PRO A 106 -2.60 -0.89 1.79
N GLN A 107 -3.23 -2.06 1.68
CA GLN A 107 -4.17 -2.59 2.66
C GLN A 107 -3.41 -3.14 3.88
N LYS A 108 -3.48 -2.46 5.02
CA LYS A 108 -2.80 -2.86 6.26
C LYS A 108 -3.68 -3.65 7.24
N GLY A 109 -4.97 -3.79 6.96
CA GLY A 109 -5.93 -4.35 7.90
C GLY A 109 -5.52 -5.72 8.43
N VAL A 110 -5.18 -6.63 7.52
CA VAL A 110 -4.79 -8.02 7.86
C VAL A 110 -3.45 -8.08 8.58
N TYR A 111 -2.46 -7.29 8.16
CA TYR A 111 -1.19 -7.18 8.87
C TYR A 111 -1.38 -6.72 10.33
N ASN A 112 -2.17 -5.67 10.52
CA ASN A 112 -2.49 -5.16 11.85
C ASN A 112 -3.22 -6.23 12.70
N GLN A 113 -4.09 -7.02 12.10
CA GLN A 113 -4.78 -8.11 12.79
C GLN A 113 -3.81 -9.22 13.19
N LEU A 114 -2.89 -9.64 12.31
CA LEU A 114 -1.81 -10.59 12.63
C LEU A 114 -1.01 -10.14 13.86
N VAL A 115 -0.63 -8.86 13.90
CA VAL A 115 0.14 -8.30 15.03
C VAL A 115 -0.70 -8.24 16.30
N ASN A 116 -1.93 -7.74 16.24
CA ASN A 116 -2.79 -7.53 17.40
C ASN A 116 -3.26 -8.83 18.07
N THR A 117 -3.40 -9.91 17.29
CA THR A 117 -3.77 -11.24 17.82
C THR A 117 -2.56 -12.06 18.28
N ASN A 118 -1.34 -11.52 18.17
CA ASN A 118 -0.07 -12.25 18.35
C ASN A 118 0.10 -13.43 17.37
N SER A 119 -0.70 -13.52 16.32
CA SER A 119 -0.58 -14.54 15.28
C SER A 119 0.70 -14.38 14.47
N PHE A 120 1.21 -13.14 14.36
CA PHE A 120 2.47 -12.82 13.70
C PHE A 120 3.67 -13.56 14.29
N GLU A 121 3.73 -13.69 15.61
CA GLU A 121 4.80 -14.40 16.32
C GLU A 121 4.78 -15.91 16.08
N LEU A 122 3.65 -16.47 15.65
CA LEU A 122 3.51 -17.89 15.32
C LEU A 122 4.04 -18.23 13.92
N ILE A 123 4.46 -17.25 13.13
CA ILE A 123 5.14 -17.49 11.85
C ILE A 123 6.56 -17.95 12.17
N GLU A 124 6.90 -19.20 11.88
CA GLU A 124 8.19 -19.80 12.27
C GLU A 124 9.37 -19.21 11.49
N ASP A 125 9.17 -18.91 10.20
CA ASP A 125 10.21 -18.31 9.36
C ASP A 125 10.48 -16.86 9.73
N ARG A 126 11.62 -16.63 10.41
CA ARG A 126 12.05 -15.30 10.84
C ARG A 126 12.37 -14.37 9.67
N GLN A 127 12.86 -14.91 8.56
CA GLN A 127 13.18 -14.09 7.39
C GLN A 127 11.90 -13.61 6.72
N PHE A 128 10.90 -14.47 6.65
CA PHE A 128 9.58 -14.11 6.14
C PHE A 128 8.88 -13.07 7.02
N ARG A 129 8.90 -13.25 8.36
CA ARG A 129 8.38 -12.22 9.29
C ARG A 129 9.04 -10.87 9.05
N ARG A 130 10.37 -10.85 8.92
CA ARG A 130 11.12 -9.61 8.65
C ARG A 130 10.69 -8.96 7.35
N LYS A 131 10.49 -9.71 6.26
CA LYS A 131 10.01 -9.17 4.99
C LYS A 131 8.65 -8.50 5.11
N ILE A 132 7.73 -9.11 5.86
CA ILE A 132 6.40 -8.53 6.12
C ILE A 132 6.53 -7.23 6.92
N SER A 133 7.30 -7.21 8.01
CA SER A 133 7.55 -5.98 8.78
C SER A 133 8.21 -4.89 7.94
N ASP A 134 9.23 -5.23 7.14
CA ASP A 134 9.91 -4.27 6.26
C ASP A 134 8.92 -3.65 5.25
N LEU A 135 7.96 -4.42 4.73
CA LEU A 135 6.92 -3.91 3.83
C LEU A 135 5.97 -2.93 4.54
N TYR A 136 5.36 -3.37 5.66
CA TYR A 136 4.26 -2.64 6.30
C TYR A 136 4.70 -1.57 7.31
N GLU A 137 5.98 -1.56 7.70
CA GLU A 137 6.55 -0.56 8.60
C GLU A 137 7.55 0.33 7.86
N HIS A 138 8.70 -0.19 7.43
CA HIS A 138 9.77 0.63 6.86
C HIS A 138 9.46 1.22 5.48
N LEU A 139 8.95 0.42 4.55
CA LEU A 139 8.58 0.93 3.22
C LEU A 139 7.39 1.89 3.31
N GLU A 140 6.45 1.58 4.19
CA GLU A 140 5.28 2.43 4.42
C GLU A 140 5.65 3.80 5.01
N ASP A 141 6.54 3.86 5.99
CA ASP A 141 7.01 5.13 6.53
C ASP A 141 7.69 5.99 5.45
N ARG A 142 8.48 5.34 4.58
CA ARG A 142 9.11 6.03 3.43
C ARG A 142 8.09 6.51 2.42
N LYS A 143 7.04 5.71 2.16
CA LYS A 143 5.94 6.08 1.28
C LYS A 143 5.19 7.28 1.83
N ASN A 144 4.78 7.25 3.09
CA ASN A 144 4.07 8.35 3.73
C ASN A 144 4.86 9.65 3.68
N ALA A 145 6.18 9.58 3.88
CA ALA A 145 7.06 10.75 3.75
C ALA A 145 7.18 11.24 2.29
N ALA A 146 7.06 10.35 1.31
CA ALA A 146 7.05 10.71 -0.10
C ALA A 146 5.71 11.32 -0.50
N ASP A 147 4.58 10.74 -0.09
CA ASP A 147 3.23 11.23 -0.35
C ASP A 147 3.07 12.68 0.14
N LEU A 148 3.47 12.97 1.38
CA LEU A 148 3.41 14.33 1.89
C LEU A 148 4.16 15.34 1.02
N LYS A 149 5.33 14.95 0.51
CA LYS A 149 6.11 15.82 -0.40
C LYS A 149 5.46 15.98 -1.77
N PHE A 150 4.75 14.95 -2.23
CA PHE A 150 3.96 14.99 -3.46
C PHE A 150 2.79 15.95 -3.30
N ASP A 151 2.01 15.83 -2.23
CA ASP A 151 0.87 16.69 -1.96
C ASP A 151 1.26 18.17 -1.87
N MET A 152 2.32 18.47 -1.13
CA MET A 152 2.87 19.84 -1.03
C MET A 152 3.31 20.39 -2.39
N PHE A 153 3.90 19.54 -3.23
CA PHE A 153 4.32 19.94 -4.57
C PHE A 153 3.13 20.17 -5.47
N ALA A 154 2.15 19.25 -5.50
CA ALA A 154 0.93 19.37 -6.28
C ALA A 154 0.18 20.67 -5.97
N GLU A 155 0.01 21.03 -4.70
CA GLU A 155 -0.59 22.29 -4.29
C GLU A 155 0.16 23.51 -4.83
N SER A 156 1.50 23.47 -4.81
CA SER A 156 2.33 24.55 -5.34
C SER A 156 2.24 24.65 -6.84
N PHE A 157 2.23 23.52 -7.55
CA PHE A 157 2.11 23.46 -9.00
C PHE A 157 0.74 23.93 -9.46
N ASP A 158 -0.33 23.50 -8.81
CA ASP A 158 -1.68 23.95 -9.11
C ASP A 158 -1.84 25.47 -8.94
N LYS A 159 -1.28 26.03 -7.87
CA LYS A 159 -1.26 27.49 -7.68
C LYS A 159 -0.58 28.23 -8.83
N ALA A 160 0.52 27.67 -9.35
CA ALA A 160 1.23 28.25 -10.49
C ALA A 160 0.45 28.16 -11.82
N LEU A 161 -0.60 27.34 -11.87
CA LEU A 161 -1.44 27.15 -13.05
C LEU A 161 -2.75 27.93 -13.03
N LEU A 162 -3.15 28.54 -11.90
CA LEU A 162 -4.46 29.20 -11.73
C LEU A 162 -4.78 30.27 -12.77
N ASP A 163 -3.77 30.98 -13.28
CA ASP A 163 -3.94 32.00 -14.31
C ASP A 163 -3.79 31.47 -15.75
N LYS A 164 -3.45 30.17 -15.90
CA LYS A 164 -3.14 29.53 -17.18
C LYS A 164 -4.18 28.55 -17.66
N LEU A 165 -4.84 27.87 -16.72
CA LEU A 165 -5.83 26.82 -16.99
C LEU A 165 -7.11 27.03 -16.20
N ASN A 166 -8.25 26.98 -16.92
CA ASN A 166 -9.58 26.87 -16.32
C ASN A 166 -10.16 25.50 -16.67
N TYR A 167 -10.42 24.69 -15.64
CA TYR A 167 -11.04 23.39 -15.82
C TYR A 167 -12.26 23.23 -14.91
N ARG A 168 -13.17 22.34 -15.31
CA ARG A 168 -14.28 21.86 -14.48
C ARG A 168 -14.26 20.34 -14.42
N VAL A 169 -14.81 19.83 -13.35
CA VAL A 169 -14.99 18.39 -13.18
C VAL A 169 -16.32 18.00 -13.79
N LYS A 170 -16.33 17.01 -14.68
CA LYS A 170 -17.53 16.33 -15.15
C LYS A 170 -17.60 14.97 -14.47
N ILE A 171 -18.72 14.74 -13.78
CA ILE A 171 -19.02 13.47 -13.16
C ILE A 171 -19.90 12.68 -14.14
N GLU A 172 -19.47 11.51 -14.52
CA GLU A 172 -20.23 10.57 -15.35
C GLU A 172 -20.53 9.32 -14.53
N GLU A 173 -21.81 9.03 -14.34
CA GLU A 173 -22.27 7.79 -13.71
C GLU A 173 -22.47 6.74 -14.80
N LEU A 174 -21.68 5.68 -14.77
CA LEU A 174 -21.74 4.52 -15.66
C LEU A 174 -21.91 3.25 -14.82
N ASP A 175 -23.06 2.59 -14.96
CA ASP A 175 -23.34 1.22 -14.44
C ASP A 175 -22.72 0.90 -13.07
N ASN A 176 -23.11 1.63 -12.01
CA ASN A 176 -22.57 1.52 -10.63
C ASN A 176 -21.12 1.99 -10.42
N SER A 177 -20.51 2.68 -11.36
CA SER A 177 -19.23 3.36 -11.18
C SER A 177 -19.37 4.86 -11.43
N VAL A 178 -18.63 5.66 -10.66
CA VAL A 178 -18.52 7.10 -10.85
C VAL A 178 -17.20 7.39 -11.52
N SER A 179 -17.22 7.94 -12.72
CA SER A 179 -16.04 8.45 -13.42
C SER A 179 -15.94 9.96 -13.24
N ILE A 180 -14.80 10.43 -12.78
CA ILE A 180 -14.49 11.85 -12.63
C ILE A 180 -13.56 12.27 -13.75
N ASN A 181 -14.08 13.05 -14.70
CA ASN A 181 -13.31 13.54 -15.84
C ASN A 181 -13.06 15.05 -15.70
N THR A 182 -11.82 15.48 -15.91
CA THR A 182 -11.47 16.90 -15.99
C THR A 182 -11.69 17.40 -17.40
N ILE A 183 -12.51 18.45 -17.55
CA ILE A 183 -12.73 19.13 -18.82
C ILE A 183 -12.07 20.49 -18.76
N ILE A 184 -11.16 20.74 -19.70
CA ILE A 184 -10.54 22.05 -19.84
C ILE A 184 -11.51 22.96 -20.62
N TYR A 185 -11.96 24.05 -20.02
CA TYR A 185 -12.89 25.00 -20.61
C TYR A 185 -12.22 26.17 -21.29
N ASP A 186 -11.12 26.64 -20.73
CA ASP A 186 -10.35 27.76 -21.23
C ASP A 186 -8.89 27.56 -20.82
N TYR A 187 -7.99 28.03 -21.64
CA TYR A 187 -6.57 27.98 -21.38
C TYR A 187 -5.89 29.22 -21.91
N ARG A 188 -4.90 29.70 -21.16
CA ARG A 188 -4.04 30.84 -21.57
C ARG A 188 -2.60 30.38 -21.41
N ILE A 189 -2.06 29.82 -22.47
CA ILE A 189 -0.71 29.30 -22.51
C ILE A 189 0.13 30.17 -23.42
N PRO A 190 0.76 31.23 -22.87
CA PRO A 190 1.66 32.06 -23.68
C PRO A 190 2.86 31.21 -24.06
N GLN A 191 3.33 31.37 -25.31
CA GLN A 191 4.54 30.68 -25.79
C GLN A 191 5.76 30.96 -24.91
N THR A 192 5.83 32.14 -24.29
CA THR A 192 6.86 32.52 -23.32
C THR A 192 6.88 31.64 -22.05
N LEU A 193 5.82 30.87 -21.79
CA LEU A 193 5.77 29.94 -20.63
C LEU A 193 6.92 28.92 -20.73
N PHE A 194 7.27 28.47 -21.91
CA PHE A 194 8.36 27.49 -22.14
C PHE A 194 9.75 28.12 -22.14
N GLU A 195 9.83 29.43 -21.96
CA GLU A 195 11.07 30.22 -21.75
C GLU A 195 11.16 30.67 -20.27
N ASP A 196 10.08 30.49 -19.50
CA ASP A 196 10.00 30.83 -18.08
C ASP A 196 10.74 29.81 -17.22
N SER A 197 11.80 30.25 -16.54
CA SER A 197 12.62 29.40 -15.68
C SER A 197 11.86 28.84 -14.48
N GLU A 198 10.83 29.55 -13.99
CA GLU A 198 10.01 29.07 -12.87
C GLU A 198 9.15 27.89 -13.32
N PHE A 199 8.46 28.00 -14.43
CA PHE A 199 7.64 26.91 -15.01
C PHE A 199 8.49 25.68 -15.34
N LEU A 200 9.63 25.88 -15.99
CA LEU A 200 10.58 24.79 -16.28
C LEU A 200 11.14 24.15 -14.98
N GLY A 201 11.33 24.95 -13.96
CA GLY A 201 11.68 24.49 -12.62
C GLY A 201 10.61 23.60 -11.99
N TYR A 202 9.33 23.95 -12.15
CA TYR A 202 8.22 23.09 -11.73
C TYR A 202 8.19 21.77 -12.50
N LEU A 203 8.34 21.77 -13.82
CA LEU A 203 8.38 20.55 -14.62
C LEU A 203 9.55 19.64 -14.22
N SER A 204 10.74 20.19 -14.03
CA SER A 204 11.92 19.44 -13.58
C SER A 204 11.72 18.84 -12.18
N ASN A 205 11.05 19.56 -11.28
CA ASN A 205 10.72 19.05 -9.97
C ASN A 205 9.63 17.95 -10.01
N ALA A 206 8.63 18.10 -10.90
CA ALA A 206 7.63 17.08 -11.15
C ALA A 206 8.29 15.79 -11.63
N GLU A 207 9.13 15.89 -12.68
CA GLU A 207 9.88 14.75 -13.23
C GLU A 207 10.68 14.02 -12.16
N LYS A 208 11.49 14.75 -11.40
CA LYS A 208 12.31 14.17 -10.31
C LYS A 208 11.46 13.44 -9.28
N ARG A 209 10.31 14.01 -8.87
CA ARG A 209 9.43 13.40 -7.88
C ARG A 209 8.77 12.14 -8.40
N VAL A 210 8.27 12.17 -9.63
CA VAL A 210 7.65 11.01 -10.28
C VAL A 210 8.66 9.87 -10.39
N TYR A 211 9.90 10.12 -10.81
CA TYR A 211 10.95 9.09 -10.84
C TYR A 211 11.23 8.52 -9.45
N PHE A 212 11.35 9.36 -8.42
CA PHE A 212 11.56 8.92 -7.05
C PHE A 212 10.42 8.03 -6.55
N TYR A 213 9.18 8.43 -6.84
CA TYR A 213 8.00 7.67 -6.43
C TYR A 213 7.91 6.35 -7.18
N LYS A 214 8.19 6.32 -8.48
CA LYS A 214 8.27 5.07 -9.26
C LYS A 214 9.29 4.09 -8.71
N GLU A 215 10.48 4.54 -8.35
CA GLU A 215 11.48 3.67 -7.72
C GLU A 215 11.01 3.11 -6.37
N LEU A 216 10.26 3.89 -5.61
CA LEU A 216 9.65 3.41 -4.38
C LEU A 216 8.55 2.37 -4.66
N MET A 217 7.66 2.63 -5.62
CA MET A 217 6.60 1.70 -6.05
C MET A 217 7.17 0.39 -6.60
N LYS A 218 8.27 0.45 -7.33
CA LYS A 218 9.00 -0.75 -7.79
C LYS A 218 9.48 -1.62 -6.62
N LYS A 219 10.01 -1.01 -5.54
CA LYS A 219 10.40 -1.73 -4.34
C LYS A 219 9.20 -2.36 -3.63
N TYR A 220 8.09 -1.64 -3.58
CA TYR A 220 6.83 -2.19 -3.06
C TYR A 220 6.40 -3.42 -3.84
N GLY A 221 6.31 -3.32 -5.16
CA GLY A 221 5.91 -4.42 -6.04
C GLY A 221 6.83 -5.65 -5.90
N GLN A 222 8.14 -5.43 -5.80
CA GLN A 222 9.09 -6.52 -5.56
C GLN A 222 8.86 -7.20 -4.21
N SER A 223 8.76 -6.42 -3.13
CA SER A 223 8.53 -6.97 -1.79
C SER A 223 7.19 -7.70 -1.69
N MET A 224 6.11 -7.13 -2.22
CA MET A 224 4.79 -7.76 -2.27
C MET A 224 4.79 -9.05 -3.08
N SER A 225 5.44 -9.06 -4.24
CA SER A 225 5.53 -10.25 -5.09
C SER A 225 6.29 -11.37 -4.40
N GLU A 226 7.39 -11.08 -3.71
CA GLU A 226 8.15 -12.07 -2.95
C GLU A 226 7.32 -12.67 -1.80
N ILE A 227 6.57 -11.83 -1.07
CA ILE A 227 5.69 -12.28 0.01
C ILE A 227 4.54 -13.13 -0.55
N SER A 228 3.91 -12.70 -1.65
CA SER A 228 2.82 -13.43 -2.31
C SER A 228 3.27 -14.82 -2.79
N ILE A 229 4.46 -14.93 -3.39
CA ILE A 229 5.03 -16.21 -3.84
C ILE A 229 5.27 -17.14 -2.63
N TYR A 230 5.83 -16.62 -1.54
CA TYR A 230 6.06 -17.40 -0.33
C TYR A 230 4.75 -17.92 0.27
N LEU A 231 3.75 -17.06 0.41
CA LEU A 231 2.44 -17.44 0.95
C LEU A 231 1.78 -18.53 0.09
N LYS A 232 1.83 -18.39 -1.24
CA LYS A 232 1.30 -19.42 -2.15
C LYS A 232 1.97 -20.78 -1.98
N SER A 233 3.29 -20.80 -1.76
CA SER A 233 4.03 -22.05 -1.58
C SER A 233 3.72 -22.75 -0.26
N THR A 234 3.44 -21.99 0.81
CA THR A 234 3.12 -22.53 2.14
C THR A 234 1.68 -23.00 2.25
N VAL A 235 0.73 -22.35 1.58
CA VAL A 235 -0.69 -22.74 1.55
C VAL A 235 -0.91 -24.03 0.73
N SER A 236 -0.12 -24.23 -0.33
CA SER A 236 -0.24 -25.44 -1.19
C SER A 236 0.31 -26.71 -0.54
N THR A 237 0.92 -26.63 0.65
CA THR A 237 1.59 -27.76 1.33
C THR A 237 0.84 -28.25 2.57
N ASN A 238 -0.23 -27.55 2.99
CA ASN A 238 -1.12 -27.90 4.10
C ASN A 238 -2.50 -28.35 3.60
#